data_1e61e2e91947dbff52959edc88cd9de4
#
_entry.id   1e61e2e91947dbff52959edc88cd9de4
#
_cell.length_a   1.000
_cell.length_b   1.000
_cell.length_c   1.000
_cell.angle_alpha   90.00
_cell.angle_beta   90.00
_cell.angle_gamma   90.00
#
_symmetry.space_group_name_H-M   'P 1'
#
loop_
_entity.id
_entity.type
_entity.pdbx_description
1 polymer ?
#
loop_
_entity_poly.entity_id
_entity_poly.type
_entity_poly.pdbx_seq_one_letter_code
_entity_poly.pdbx_strand_id
1 'polypeptide(L)'
;DLDGTLVDSMWMWKAIDVEFLKRYGYDCPEDLQKVIEGMSFSETAIYFKERFQLPMTLDEIKAIWIEMSIDKYRNEVPLKPGVAEFLPFLRKKGIRMGIATSNAQDMVAAVLDSLDIRSYFGVVATACEVAAGKPAPDIYLKVAADLGVQPEKCLVFEDVPAGILAGKRAGMRVGAVEDVFSLSMIEEKKELADFYIRDYRELIQGAR
;
A
#
# COMPACT_ATOMS: atom_id res chain seq x y z
N ASP A 1 -4.31 3.15 -4.70
CA ASP A 1 -3.23 2.50 -3.97
C ASP A 1 -3.62 1.10 -3.52
N LEU A 2 -2.68 0.32 -2.95
CA LEU A 2 -2.88 -1.06 -2.50
C LEU A 2 -2.86 -1.17 -0.96
N ASP A 3 -1.69 -0.98 -0.37
CA ASP A 3 -1.43 -1.22 1.06
C ASP A 3 -2.05 -0.14 1.95
N GLY A 4 -2.83 -0.53 2.96
CA GLY A 4 -3.59 0.42 3.79
C GLY A 4 -4.83 1.02 3.09
N THR A 5 -4.93 0.84 1.78
CA THR A 5 -6.01 1.40 0.93
C THR A 5 -6.99 0.32 0.47
N LEU A 6 -6.54 -0.64 -0.34
CA LEU A 6 -7.36 -1.74 -0.85
C LEU A 6 -7.31 -2.95 0.09
N VAL A 7 -6.15 -3.21 0.66
CA VAL A 7 -5.88 -4.31 1.59
C VAL A 7 -5.42 -3.78 2.95
N ASP A 8 -5.80 -4.46 4.02
CA ASP A 8 -5.42 -4.13 5.40
C ASP A 8 -4.09 -4.82 5.74
N SER A 9 -3.00 -4.26 5.25
CA SER A 9 -1.67 -4.86 5.30
C SER A 9 -0.66 -4.13 6.20
N MET A 10 -0.94 -2.91 6.63
CA MET A 10 0.09 -2.07 7.29
C MET A 10 0.60 -2.63 8.62
N TRP A 11 -0.21 -3.44 9.33
CA TRP A 11 0.17 -4.13 10.57
C TRP A 11 1.28 -5.18 10.36
N MET A 12 1.38 -5.74 9.16
CA MET A 12 2.27 -6.88 8.90
C MET A 12 3.75 -6.53 8.99
N TRP A 13 4.13 -5.30 8.68
CA TRP A 13 5.52 -4.85 8.75
C TRP A 13 6.08 -4.98 10.16
N LYS A 14 5.33 -4.46 11.15
CA LYS A 14 5.67 -4.63 12.56
C LYS A 14 5.69 -6.10 12.99
N ALA A 15 4.74 -6.90 12.50
CA ALA A 15 4.70 -8.33 12.80
C ALA A 15 5.93 -9.06 12.23
N ILE A 16 6.35 -8.72 11.02
CA ILE A 16 7.57 -9.27 10.39
C ILE A 16 8.80 -8.92 11.24
N ASP A 17 8.95 -7.68 11.69
CA ASP A 17 10.07 -7.27 12.52
C ASP A 17 10.15 -8.08 13.82
N VAL A 18 8.99 -8.23 14.49
CA VAL A 18 8.89 -9.02 15.72
C VAL A 18 9.26 -10.49 15.48
N GLU A 19 8.69 -11.11 14.46
CA GLU A 19 8.93 -12.51 14.12
C GLU A 19 10.36 -12.75 13.66
N PHE A 20 10.90 -11.86 12.83
CA PHE A 20 12.28 -11.93 12.36
C PHE A 20 13.26 -11.87 13.53
N LEU A 21 13.15 -10.86 14.39
CA LEU A 21 14.04 -10.72 15.54
C LEU A 21 13.95 -11.93 16.48
N LYS A 22 12.74 -12.42 16.73
CA LYS A 22 12.52 -13.61 17.57
C LYS A 22 13.21 -14.87 17.01
N ARG A 23 13.25 -15.05 15.68
CA ARG A 23 13.97 -16.18 15.05
C ARG A 23 15.46 -16.19 15.38
N TYR A 24 16.03 -15.01 15.63
CA TYR A 24 17.45 -14.85 15.97
C TYR A 24 17.72 -14.59 17.46
N GLY A 25 16.69 -14.80 18.31
CA GLY A 25 16.83 -14.72 19.77
C GLY A 25 16.76 -13.32 20.35
N TYR A 26 16.23 -12.34 19.61
CA TYR A 26 16.05 -10.97 20.07
C TYR A 26 14.58 -10.65 20.32
N ASP A 27 14.33 -9.87 21.37
CA ASP A 27 13.04 -9.21 21.57
C ASP A 27 12.98 -7.94 20.70
N CYS A 28 11.82 -7.65 20.16
CA CYS A 28 11.60 -6.44 19.37
C CYS A 28 11.52 -5.22 20.31
N PRO A 29 12.44 -4.25 20.21
CA PRO A 29 12.40 -3.05 21.04
C PRO A 29 11.13 -2.21 20.77
N GLU A 30 10.56 -1.62 21.81
CA GLU A 30 9.34 -0.79 21.70
C GLU A 30 9.53 0.44 20.79
N ASP A 31 10.75 0.99 20.75
CA ASP A 31 11.11 2.16 19.94
C ASP A 31 11.45 1.84 18.48
N LEU A 32 11.54 0.55 18.11
CA LEU A 32 12.06 0.12 16.81
C LEU A 32 11.35 0.80 15.65
N GLN A 33 10.01 0.77 15.62
CA GLN A 33 9.21 1.34 14.54
C GLN A 33 9.48 2.85 14.36
N LYS A 34 9.64 3.57 15.46
CA LYS A 34 9.97 5.00 15.43
C LYS A 34 11.37 5.28 14.89
N VAL A 35 12.32 4.40 15.20
CA VAL A 35 13.71 4.56 14.75
C VAL A 35 13.87 4.30 13.26
N ILE A 36 13.16 3.28 12.74
CA ILE A 36 13.24 2.90 11.31
C ILE A 36 12.28 3.70 10.42
N GLU A 37 11.43 4.53 11.02
CA GLU A 37 10.48 5.37 10.26
C GLU A 37 11.23 6.25 9.25
N GLY A 38 10.81 6.17 7.99
CA GLY A 38 11.44 6.91 6.89
C GLY A 38 12.71 6.30 6.31
N MET A 39 13.22 5.22 6.89
CA MET A 39 14.34 4.48 6.29
C MET A 39 13.87 3.69 5.06
N SER A 40 14.73 3.65 4.04
CA SER A 40 14.55 2.72 2.92
C SER A 40 14.75 1.28 3.37
N PHE A 41 14.24 0.34 2.57
CA PHE A 41 14.38 -1.10 2.83
C PHE A 41 15.84 -1.53 3.05
N SER A 42 16.78 -0.90 2.32
CA SER A 42 18.22 -1.16 2.47
C SER A 42 18.80 -0.55 3.74
N GLU A 43 18.41 0.68 4.10
CA GLU A 43 18.84 1.33 5.34
C GLU A 43 18.33 0.58 6.57
N THR A 44 17.08 0.12 6.53
CA THR A 44 16.51 -0.72 7.58
C THR A 44 17.32 -2.03 7.74
N ALA A 45 17.70 -2.68 6.63
CA ALA A 45 18.50 -3.89 6.70
C ALA A 45 19.90 -3.65 7.30
N ILE A 46 20.55 -2.54 6.96
CA ILE A 46 21.84 -2.12 7.57
C ILE A 46 21.65 -1.90 9.07
N TYR A 47 20.64 -1.14 9.46
CA TYR A 47 20.33 -0.87 10.85
C TYR A 47 20.08 -2.13 11.67
N PHE A 48 19.27 -3.06 11.16
CA PHE A 48 19.02 -4.36 11.83
C PHE A 48 20.30 -5.16 11.98
N LYS A 49 21.10 -5.28 10.92
CA LYS A 49 22.37 -6.00 10.94
C LYS A 49 23.31 -5.47 12.00
N GLU A 50 23.46 -4.15 12.07
CA GLU A 50 24.38 -3.49 13.04
C GLU A 50 23.84 -3.55 14.48
N ARG A 51 22.57 -3.16 14.68
CA ARG A 51 21.97 -3.11 16.02
C ARG A 51 21.90 -4.49 16.70
N PHE A 52 21.51 -5.51 15.93
CA PHE A 52 21.32 -6.87 16.44
C PHE A 52 22.49 -7.79 16.10
N GLN A 53 23.60 -7.28 15.57
CA GLN A 53 24.80 -8.06 15.21
C GLN A 53 24.46 -9.35 14.44
N LEU A 54 23.56 -9.23 13.47
CA LEU A 54 23.10 -10.38 12.71
C LEU A 54 24.22 -10.98 11.85
N PRO A 55 24.41 -12.31 11.85
CA PRO A 55 25.54 -12.95 11.15
C PRO A 55 25.38 -12.98 9.63
N MET A 56 24.17 -12.77 9.12
CA MET A 56 23.83 -12.87 7.70
C MET A 56 24.20 -11.59 6.93
N THR A 57 24.29 -11.71 5.61
CA THR A 57 24.47 -10.58 4.70
C THR A 57 23.21 -9.73 4.60
N LEU A 58 23.33 -8.51 4.08
CA LEU A 58 22.17 -7.62 3.85
C LEU A 58 21.18 -8.23 2.85
N ASP A 59 21.67 -8.93 1.84
CA ASP A 59 20.83 -9.56 0.84
C ASP A 59 20.04 -10.75 1.42
N GLU A 60 20.64 -11.51 2.32
CA GLU A 60 19.95 -12.57 3.05
C GLU A 60 18.86 -12.02 3.97
N ILE A 61 19.11 -10.92 4.69
CA ILE A 61 18.10 -10.24 5.53
C ILE A 61 16.91 -9.82 4.66
N LYS A 62 17.19 -9.13 3.55
CA LYS A 62 16.15 -8.65 2.62
C LYS A 62 15.35 -9.81 2.01
N ALA A 63 16.03 -10.89 1.62
CA ALA A 63 15.37 -12.07 1.05
C ALA A 63 14.40 -12.72 2.06
N ILE A 64 14.82 -12.84 3.32
CA ILE A 64 13.97 -13.39 4.39
C ILE A 64 12.75 -12.48 4.61
N TRP A 65 12.90 -11.17 4.65
CA TRP A 65 11.79 -10.24 4.81
C TRP A 65 10.81 -10.29 3.63
N ILE A 66 11.33 -10.42 2.41
CA ILE A 66 10.49 -10.60 1.21
C ILE A 66 9.67 -11.89 1.31
N GLU A 67 10.31 -12.99 1.69
CA GLU A 67 9.63 -14.28 1.88
C GLU A 67 8.53 -14.18 2.95
N MET A 68 8.84 -13.59 4.10
CA MET A 68 7.87 -13.38 5.19
C MET A 68 6.71 -12.48 4.75
N SER A 69 7.00 -11.44 3.98
CA SER A 69 5.96 -10.54 3.45
C SER A 69 5.04 -11.25 2.46
N ILE A 70 5.60 -12.05 1.54
CA ILE A 70 4.81 -12.84 0.59
C ILE A 70 3.92 -13.85 1.33
N ASP A 71 4.43 -14.48 2.37
CA ASP A 71 3.65 -15.42 3.19
C ASP A 71 2.47 -14.74 3.87
N LYS A 72 2.69 -13.57 4.49
CA LYS A 72 1.61 -12.78 5.11
C LYS A 72 0.58 -12.29 4.10
N TYR A 73 1.01 -11.79 2.95
CA TYR A 73 0.10 -11.39 1.87
C TYR A 73 -0.77 -12.55 1.37
N ARG A 74 -0.23 -13.76 1.32
CA ARG A 74 -0.98 -14.94 0.88
C ARG A 74 -1.98 -15.44 1.90
N ASN A 75 -1.64 -15.37 3.17
CA ASN A 75 -2.34 -16.13 4.20
C ASN A 75 -3.08 -15.29 5.24
N GLU A 76 -2.68 -14.02 5.43
CA GLU A 76 -3.15 -13.24 6.57
C GLU A 76 -3.76 -11.88 6.23
N VAL A 77 -3.37 -11.27 5.10
CA VAL A 77 -3.82 -9.92 4.74
C VAL A 77 -5.23 -9.93 4.13
N PRO A 78 -6.22 -9.29 4.77
CA PRO A 78 -7.58 -9.20 4.24
C PRO A 78 -7.80 -7.95 3.38
N LEU A 79 -8.94 -7.89 2.71
CA LEU A 79 -9.45 -6.66 2.10
C LEU A 79 -9.84 -5.64 3.16
N LYS A 80 -9.72 -4.36 2.83
CA LYS A 80 -10.30 -3.26 3.64
C LYS A 80 -11.83 -3.37 3.63
N PRO A 81 -12.51 -2.80 4.67
CA PRO A 81 -13.95 -2.85 4.79
C PRO A 81 -14.69 -2.35 3.54
N GLY A 82 -15.60 -3.16 3.03
CA GLY A 82 -16.46 -2.84 1.89
C GLY A 82 -15.82 -3.02 0.50
N VAL A 83 -14.54 -3.35 0.39
CA VAL A 83 -13.87 -3.55 -0.91
C VAL A 83 -14.46 -4.72 -1.69
N ALA A 84 -14.83 -5.81 -1.01
CA ALA A 84 -15.41 -6.99 -1.64
C ALA A 84 -16.72 -6.68 -2.38
N GLU A 85 -17.51 -5.72 -1.89
CA GLU A 85 -18.74 -5.25 -2.53
C GLU A 85 -18.47 -4.13 -3.55
N PHE A 86 -17.47 -3.31 -3.30
CA PHE A 86 -17.16 -2.14 -4.12
C PHE A 86 -16.57 -2.52 -5.49
N LEU A 87 -15.64 -3.47 -5.55
CA LEU A 87 -15.03 -3.89 -6.82
C LEU A 87 -16.06 -4.43 -7.83
N PRO A 88 -16.95 -5.37 -7.47
CA PRO A 88 -18.02 -5.81 -8.36
C PRO A 88 -18.97 -4.68 -8.76
N PHE A 89 -19.29 -3.76 -7.84
CA PHE A 89 -20.11 -2.59 -8.14
C PHE A 89 -19.49 -1.72 -9.22
N LEU A 90 -18.19 -1.39 -9.12
CA LEU A 90 -17.46 -0.60 -10.13
C LEU A 90 -17.41 -1.33 -11.48
N ARG A 91 -17.13 -2.63 -11.47
CA ARG A 91 -17.15 -3.47 -12.69
C ARG A 91 -18.51 -3.43 -13.38
N LYS A 92 -19.61 -3.56 -12.64
CA LYS A 92 -20.99 -3.48 -13.18
C LYS A 92 -21.30 -2.10 -13.80
N LYS A 93 -20.67 -1.05 -13.30
CA LYS A 93 -20.79 0.31 -13.84
C LYS A 93 -19.86 0.58 -15.05
N GLY A 94 -19.06 -0.41 -15.46
CA GLY A 94 -18.10 -0.25 -16.57
C GLY A 94 -16.89 0.65 -16.24
N ILE A 95 -16.61 0.86 -14.95
CA ILE A 95 -15.48 1.68 -14.52
C ILE A 95 -14.18 0.88 -14.65
N ARG A 96 -13.20 1.46 -15.36
CA ARG A 96 -11.87 0.87 -15.47
C ARG A 96 -11.11 1.07 -14.16
N MET A 97 -10.42 0.03 -13.70
CA MET A 97 -9.71 0.04 -12.43
C MET A 97 -8.23 -0.29 -12.65
N GLY A 98 -7.36 0.38 -11.92
CA GLY A 98 -5.93 0.12 -11.89
C GLY A 98 -5.38 0.26 -10.47
N ILE A 99 -4.21 -0.33 -10.25
CA ILE A 99 -3.44 -0.23 -9.01
C ILE A 99 -2.14 0.53 -9.27
N ALA A 100 -1.81 1.46 -8.38
CA ALA A 100 -0.57 2.21 -8.34
C ALA A 100 0.03 2.05 -6.93
N THR A 101 1.07 1.23 -6.77
CA THR A 101 1.64 0.90 -5.46
C THR A 101 3.15 1.13 -5.41
N SER A 102 3.65 1.46 -4.21
CA SER A 102 5.10 1.50 -3.94
C SER A 102 5.70 0.12 -3.67
N ASN A 103 4.87 -0.92 -3.60
CA ASN A 103 5.28 -2.28 -3.29
C ASN A 103 5.95 -3.00 -4.48
N ALA A 104 6.64 -4.10 -4.22
CA ALA A 104 7.27 -4.93 -5.24
C ALA A 104 6.26 -5.84 -5.97
N GLN A 105 6.54 -6.15 -7.22
CA GLN A 105 5.63 -6.88 -8.10
C GLN A 105 5.22 -8.27 -7.54
N ASP A 106 6.16 -9.01 -6.95
CA ASP A 106 5.91 -10.34 -6.42
C ASP A 106 4.96 -10.31 -5.20
N MET A 107 5.11 -9.29 -4.35
CA MET A 107 4.23 -9.05 -3.21
C MET A 107 2.82 -8.67 -3.66
N VAL A 108 2.73 -7.79 -4.66
CA VAL A 108 1.45 -7.39 -5.25
C VAL A 108 0.73 -8.59 -5.88
N ALA A 109 1.46 -9.42 -6.64
CA ALA A 109 0.91 -10.63 -7.22
C ALA A 109 0.38 -11.58 -6.12
N ALA A 110 1.16 -11.79 -5.06
CA ALA A 110 0.78 -12.68 -3.96
C ALA A 110 -0.55 -12.30 -3.32
N VAL A 111 -0.77 -11.02 -3.00
CA VAL A 111 -2.01 -10.56 -2.36
C VAL A 111 -3.20 -10.52 -3.32
N LEU A 112 -3.01 -10.07 -4.57
CA LEU A 112 -4.10 -10.01 -5.54
C LEU A 112 -4.62 -11.40 -5.92
N ASP A 113 -3.72 -12.39 -6.01
CA ASP A 113 -4.07 -13.77 -6.33
C ASP A 113 -4.73 -14.47 -5.13
N SER A 114 -4.21 -14.27 -3.90
CA SER A 114 -4.79 -14.88 -2.69
C SER A 114 -6.21 -14.38 -2.39
N LEU A 115 -6.50 -13.12 -2.71
CA LEU A 115 -7.81 -12.50 -2.52
C LEU A 115 -8.75 -12.63 -3.73
N ASP A 116 -8.29 -13.26 -4.83
CA ASP A 116 -9.03 -13.43 -6.10
C ASP A 116 -9.56 -12.10 -6.68
N ILE A 117 -8.77 -11.03 -6.56
CA ILE A 117 -9.18 -9.69 -7.03
C ILE A 117 -8.40 -9.19 -8.25
N ARG A 118 -7.35 -9.89 -8.69
CA ARG A 118 -6.52 -9.47 -9.81
C ARG A 118 -7.33 -9.16 -11.07
N SER A 119 -8.36 -9.96 -11.34
CA SER A 119 -9.20 -9.83 -12.55
C SER A 119 -10.02 -8.53 -12.63
N TYR A 120 -10.09 -7.76 -11.54
CA TYR A 120 -10.77 -6.46 -11.54
C TYR A 120 -9.92 -5.35 -12.17
N PHE A 121 -8.61 -5.50 -12.18
CA PHE A 121 -7.67 -4.43 -12.54
C PHE A 121 -7.09 -4.65 -13.94
N GLY A 122 -7.32 -3.67 -14.83
CA GLY A 122 -6.74 -3.67 -16.17
C GLY A 122 -5.25 -3.31 -16.18
N VAL A 123 -4.78 -2.57 -15.17
CA VAL A 123 -3.40 -2.14 -15.00
C VAL A 123 -2.98 -2.31 -13.54
N VAL A 124 -1.77 -2.81 -13.32
CA VAL A 124 -1.10 -2.83 -12.02
C VAL A 124 0.30 -2.28 -12.24
N ALA A 125 0.59 -1.11 -11.67
CA ALA A 125 1.89 -0.47 -11.75
C ALA A 125 2.57 -0.42 -10.38
N THR A 126 3.86 -0.68 -10.37
CA THR A 126 4.71 -0.67 -9.17
C THR A 126 5.75 0.46 -9.23
N ALA A 127 6.33 0.80 -8.08
CA ALA A 127 7.32 1.88 -7.99
C ALA A 127 8.54 1.67 -8.90
N CYS A 128 8.88 0.43 -9.24
CA CYS A 128 10.01 0.11 -10.13
C CYS A 128 9.78 0.54 -11.59
N GLU A 129 8.56 0.90 -11.97
CA GLU A 129 8.17 1.26 -13.33
C GLU A 129 8.17 2.76 -13.60
N VAL A 130 8.50 3.57 -12.61
CA VAL A 130 8.47 5.04 -12.69
C VAL A 130 9.77 5.65 -12.18
N ALA A 131 10.06 6.88 -12.63
CA ALA A 131 11.29 7.58 -12.28
C ALA A 131 11.28 8.11 -10.84
N ALA A 132 10.10 8.52 -10.34
CA ALA A 132 9.94 9.05 -8.99
C ALA A 132 8.73 8.42 -8.29
N GLY A 133 8.94 8.02 -7.03
CA GLY A 133 7.88 7.50 -6.17
C GLY A 133 6.99 8.61 -5.57
N LYS A 134 5.87 8.22 -4.94
CA LYS A 134 4.99 9.14 -4.19
C LYS A 134 5.82 9.96 -3.20
N PRO A 135 5.64 11.28 -3.11
CA PRO A 135 4.53 12.09 -3.59
C PRO A 135 4.64 12.65 -5.03
N ALA A 136 5.54 12.12 -5.89
CA ALA A 136 5.52 12.45 -7.31
C ALA A 136 4.29 11.81 -8.00
N PRO A 137 3.74 12.45 -9.05
CA PRO A 137 2.52 11.99 -9.71
C PRO A 137 2.71 10.82 -10.67
N ASP A 138 3.95 10.44 -10.94
CA ASP A 138 4.40 9.58 -12.05
C ASP A 138 3.62 8.29 -12.14
N ILE A 139 3.44 7.59 -11.02
CA ILE A 139 2.78 6.29 -11.00
C ILE A 139 1.28 6.39 -11.32
N TYR A 140 0.60 7.45 -10.86
CA TYR A 140 -0.82 7.67 -11.16
C TYR A 140 -1.02 8.10 -12.61
N LEU A 141 -0.14 8.96 -13.14
CA LEU A 141 -0.15 9.34 -14.56
C LEU A 141 0.08 8.12 -15.46
N LYS A 142 1.03 7.24 -15.09
CA LYS A 142 1.27 5.98 -15.80
C LYS A 142 0.02 5.10 -15.83
N VAL A 143 -0.61 4.85 -14.68
CA VAL A 143 -1.81 4.01 -14.60
C VAL A 143 -2.96 4.63 -15.42
N ALA A 144 -3.16 5.93 -15.38
CA ALA A 144 -4.18 6.61 -16.18
C ALA A 144 -3.93 6.46 -17.70
N ALA A 145 -2.67 6.65 -18.12
CA ALA A 145 -2.26 6.47 -19.52
C ALA A 145 -2.47 5.03 -20.00
N ASP A 146 -2.04 4.05 -19.22
CA ASP A 146 -2.17 2.63 -19.56
C ASP A 146 -3.64 2.16 -19.59
N LEU A 147 -4.51 2.75 -18.76
CA LEU A 147 -5.96 2.57 -18.81
C LEU A 147 -6.62 3.34 -19.97
N GLY A 148 -5.92 4.25 -20.61
CA GLY A 148 -6.48 5.15 -21.65
C GLY A 148 -7.54 6.11 -21.09
N VAL A 149 -7.30 6.66 -19.89
CA VAL A 149 -8.20 7.62 -19.21
C VAL A 149 -7.45 8.90 -18.93
N GLN A 150 -8.11 10.04 -19.14
CA GLN A 150 -7.55 11.34 -18.78
C GLN A 150 -7.49 11.50 -17.26
N PRO A 151 -6.42 12.08 -16.68
CA PRO A 151 -6.27 12.25 -15.24
C PRO A 151 -7.47 12.90 -14.55
N GLU A 152 -8.06 13.92 -15.14
CA GLU A 152 -9.20 14.67 -14.59
C GLU A 152 -10.47 13.80 -14.44
N LYS A 153 -10.51 12.65 -15.10
CA LYS A 153 -11.59 11.65 -15.02
C LYS A 153 -11.26 10.50 -14.07
N CYS A 154 -10.11 10.54 -13.43
CA CYS A 154 -9.67 9.52 -12.49
C CYS A 154 -10.02 9.91 -11.05
N LEU A 155 -10.36 8.89 -10.26
CA LEU A 155 -10.50 8.96 -8.83
C LEU A 155 -9.45 8.01 -8.21
N VAL A 156 -8.61 8.55 -7.35
CA VAL A 156 -7.60 7.81 -6.58
C VAL A 156 -8.13 7.55 -5.18
N PHE A 157 -7.81 6.40 -4.61
CA PHE A 157 -7.96 6.10 -3.19
C PHE A 157 -6.58 5.93 -2.57
N GLU A 158 -6.35 6.53 -1.40
CA GLU A 158 -5.07 6.58 -0.69
C GLU A 158 -5.26 6.67 0.82
N ASP A 159 -4.32 6.10 1.57
CA ASP A 159 -4.36 6.08 3.04
C ASP A 159 -3.33 6.99 3.72
N VAL A 160 -2.37 7.55 2.96
CA VAL A 160 -1.30 8.42 3.50
C VAL A 160 -1.19 9.75 2.75
N PRO A 161 -0.75 10.85 3.42
CA PRO A 161 -0.62 12.17 2.80
C PRO A 161 0.24 12.18 1.52
N ALA A 162 1.36 11.46 1.51
CA ALA A 162 2.23 11.41 0.34
C ALA A 162 1.53 10.84 -0.91
N GLY A 163 0.71 9.81 -0.74
CA GLY A 163 -0.06 9.23 -1.83
C GLY A 163 -1.20 10.15 -2.28
N ILE A 164 -1.88 10.81 -1.33
CA ILE A 164 -2.91 11.80 -1.65
C ILE A 164 -2.31 12.94 -2.48
N LEU A 165 -1.16 13.47 -2.07
CA LEU A 165 -0.43 14.50 -2.82
C LEU A 165 -0.04 14.04 -4.23
N ALA A 166 0.39 12.79 -4.38
CA ALA A 166 0.71 12.23 -5.70
C ALA A 166 -0.51 12.24 -6.64
N GLY A 167 -1.68 11.80 -6.16
CA GLY A 167 -2.93 11.85 -6.92
C GLY A 167 -3.37 13.28 -7.25
N LYS A 168 -3.28 14.21 -6.29
CA LYS A 168 -3.61 15.63 -6.52
C LYS A 168 -2.66 16.27 -7.55
N ARG A 169 -1.36 16.00 -7.47
CA ARG A 169 -0.35 16.49 -8.43
C ARG A 169 -0.54 15.89 -9.83
N ALA A 170 -1.12 14.71 -9.93
CA ALA A 170 -1.53 14.11 -11.19
C ALA A 170 -2.79 14.77 -11.81
N GLY A 171 -3.43 15.74 -11.12
CA GLY A 171 -4.67 16.36 -11.57
C GLY A 171 -5.92 15.50 -11.34
N MET A 172 -5.82 14.50 -10.46
CA MET A 172 -6.91 13.57 -10.16
C MET A 172 -7.70 13.99 -8.92
N ARG A 173 -8.94 13.50 -8.79
CA ARG A 173 -9.66 13.52 -7.52
C ARG A 173 -9.12 12.43 -6.62
N VAL A 174 -9.09 12.70 -5.31
CA VAL A 174 -8.55 11.74 -4.33
C VAL A 174 -9.50 11.58 -3.15
N GLY A 175 -9.88 10.33 -2.86
CA GLY A 175 -10.54 9.94 -1.63
C GLY A 175 -9.52 9.39 -0.64
N ALA A 176 -9.46 9.96 0.56
CA ALA A 176 -8.64 9.41 1.63
C ALA A 176 -9.38 8.25 2.30
N VAL A 177 -8.64 7.18 2.56
CA VAL A 177 -9.15 5.97 3.23
C VAL A 177 -8.61 5.91 4.66
N GLU A 178 -9.48 5.53 5.61
CA GLU A 178 -9.04 5.29 6.98
C GLU A 178 -8.15 4.07 7.06
N ASP A 179 -6.98 4.26 7.68
CA ASP A 179 -6.12 3.16 8.08
C ASP A 179 -5.58 3.40 9.49
N VAL A 180 -5.53 2.32 10.29
CA VAL A 180 -5.10 2.39 11.70
C VAL A 180 -3.67 2.91 11.81
N PHE A 181 -2.81 2.56 10.86
CA PHE A 181 -1.41 2.98 10.84
C PHE A 181 -1.23 4.49 10.61
N SER A 182 -2.15 5.11 9.86
CA SER A 182 -2.13 6.54 9.55
C SER A 182 -3.16 7.37 10.32
N LEU A 183 -3.69 6.88 11.45
CA LEU A 183 -4.67 7.61 12.28
C LEU A 183 -4.14 8.95 12.81
N SER A 184 -2.85 9.04 13.12
CA SER A 184 -2.22 10.30 13.54
C SER A 184 -2.22 11.40 12.47
N MET A 185 -2.43 11.03 11.19
CA MET A 185 -2.42 11.91 10.03
C MET A 185 -3.84 12.25 9.52
N ILE A 186 -4.90 11.93 10.28
CA ILE A 186 -6.30 12.09 9.82
C ILE A 186 -6.60 13.51 9.38
N GLU A 187 -6.23 14.52 10.15
CA GLU A 187 -6.55 15.91 9.83
C GLU A 187 -5.83 16.35 8.56
N GLU A 188 -4.55 16.02 8.41
CA GLU A 188 -3.80 16.29 7.18
C GLU A 188 -4.41 15.57 5.97
N LYS A 189 -4.81 14.31 6.12
CA LYS A 189 -5.49 13.54 5.05
C LYS A 189 -6.79 14.20 4.60
N LYS A 190 -7.60 14.70 5.55
CA LYS A 190 -8.86 15.39 5.25
C LYS A 190 -8.66 16.75 4.58
N GLU A 191 -7.58 17.47 4.93
CA GLU A 191 -7.25 18.75 4.29
C GLU A 191 -6.79 18.56 2.84
N LEU A 192 -6.04 17.50 2.55
CA LEU A 192 -5.47 17.23 1.24
C LEU A 192 -6.45 16.56 0.26
N ALA A 193 -7.30 15.66 0.75
CA ALA A 193 -8.19 14.85 -0.07
C ALA A 193 -9.49 15.60 -0.42
N ASP A 194 -10.18 15.14 -1.46
CA ASP A 194 -11.50 15.67 -1.83
C ASP A 194 -12.63 15.16 -0.92
N PHE A 195 -12.41 14.00 -0.31
CA PHE A 195 -13.30 13.38 0.70
C PHE A 195 -12.54 12.30 1.48
N TYR A 196 -13.15 11.83 2.57
CA TYR A 196 -12.60 10.80 3.47
C TYR A 196 -13.63 9.69 3.69
N ILE A 197 -13.20 8.44 3.64
CA ILE A 197 -14.03 7.26 3.91
C ILE A 197 -13.41 6.35 4.96
N ARG A 198 -14.26 5.64 5.70
CA ARG A 198 -13.89 4.56 6.62
C ARG A 198 -14.19 3.18 6.05
N ASP A 199 -15.16 3.15 5.14
CA ASP A 199 -15.69 1.93 4.55
C ASP A 199 -16.14 2.20 3.11
N TYR A 200 -15.73 1.38 2.18
CA TYR A 200 -16.08 1.55 0.76
C TYR A 200 -17.60 1.41 0.49
N ARG A 201 -18.36 0.80 1.40
CA ARG A 201 -19.83 0.75 1.31
C ARG A 201 -20.49 2.12 1.39
N GLU A 202 -19.85 3.11 1.99
CA GLU A 202 -20.34 4.51 1.99
C GLU A 202 -20.52 5.04 0.57
N LEU A 203 -19.64 4.66 -0.37
CA LEU A 203 -19.68 5.08 -1.76
C LEU A 203 -20.76 4.35 -2.57
N ILE A 204 -21.09 3.13 -2.20
CA ILE A 204 -22.15 2.34 -2.86
C ILE A 204 -23.54 2.90 -2.47
N GLN A 205 -23.71 3.27 -1.20
CA GLN A 205 -24.97 3.77 -0.66
C GLN A 205 -25.29 5.19 -1.17
N GLY A 206 -24.29 6.05 -1.33
CA GLY A 206 -24.44 7.41 -1.85
C GLY A 206 -24.70 7.50 -3.37
N ALA A 207 -24.57 6.39 -4.09
CA ALA A 207 -24.76 6.31 -5.55
C ALA A 207 -26.17 5.81 -5.97
N ARG A 208 -27.13 5.76 -5.03
CA ARG A 208 -28.54 5.40 -5.29
C ARG A 208 -29.38 6.62 -5.66
#